data_f42febe814a86747f926ed56900f3f08
#
_entry.id   f42febe814a86747f926ed56900f3f08
#
_cell.length_a   1.000
_cell.length_b   1.000
_cell.length_c   1.000
_cell.angle_alpha   90.00
_cell.angle_beta   90.00
_cell.angle_gamma   90.00
#
_symmetry.space_group_name_H-M   'P 1'
#
loop_
_entity.id
_entity.type
_entity.pdbx_description
1 polymer ?
#
loop_
_entity_poly.entity_id
_entity_poly.type
_entity_poly.pdbx_seq_one_letter_code
_entity_poly.pdbx_strand_id
1 'polypeptide(L)'
;MPITTTTNTERSQKLNLKISLVALALSAAMALSVQAAPAAMVHLNASEPTQSTTQTESEKANALFEAIFMENIMASPIAQTYMGIKQDYAKWDDIGDEADAIKLLRTKKQLAEVNQLDATKLDPQTQLSLKLLKQNLQNDIDDYQWRYHNYPVNQMRGGHSMIASFLINQHQINNISDAQAYISRLNGVPKRLNQLQKALEIRAEKNIIAPKFVFSYVISNSQNIIKGAPFDNGDDSALLADFSKKVNALDIQEKEKKTLITGAEKALVDKVKPAYNQLIHYIETLAAQADTRDGVWKLPNGAAFYNNALARTTTTHMTADQIHELGIAEVTRIHNEMRTIMQKVHYKGSLQEFFGFMRDAPQFYYPNTAEGKAAYLTEATKLIDNIQSRLDEVFKVKPKAAMIVKQVEAFREKSAGKAFYEQPAPDGSRPGSYYANLYDMKAMPKYQMEALAYHEGIPGHHMQIAIAQELKDIPKFRKFGGYTAYIEGWGLYSESFPKEMGLYADPYSDFGRLAMELWRACRLVVDTGIHAKQWTREQGIAYYVDNTPNAKSDAVKMVERHIVMPSQATAYKVGMIKLLELKHKAEKQLGNKFDIRDFHTLVLANGALPLDVLEEQVDQWIASVNKT
;
A
#
# COMPACT_ATOMS: atom_id res chain seq x y z
N MET A 1 -38.71 49.03 30.53
CA MET A 1 -39.66 48.86 29.42
C MET A 1 -39.33 47.54 28.75
N PRO A 2 -40.30 46.64 28.57
CA PRO A 2 -40.04 45.20 28.44
C PRO A 2 -39.76 44.77 26.99
N ILE A 3 -38.91 43.77 26.89
CA ILE A 3 -38.56 43.04 25.69
C ILE A 3 -39.58 41.91 25.50
N THR A 4 -40.30 41.94 24.40
CA THR A 4 -41.23 40.89 23.99
C THR A 4 -40.51 39.80 23.23
N THR A 5 -40.50 38.60 23.79
CA THR A 5 -40.16 37.34 23.14
C THR A 5 -41.32 36.86 22.27
N THR A 6 -41.12 36.65 20.99
CA THR A 6 -42.05 35.92 20.11
C THR A 6 -41.45 34.58 19.70
N THR A 7 -42.18 33.56 20.04
CA THR A 7 -41.90 32.14 19.83
C THR A 7 -42.09 31.73 18.36
N ASN A 8 -41.11 31.04 17.83
CA ASN A 8 -41.09 30.42 16.49
C ASN A 8 -41.56 28.95 16.60
N THR A 9 -42.87 28.73 16.53
CA THR A 9 -43.48 27.39 16.60
C THR A 9 -44.54 27.20 15.50
N GLU A 10 -44.25 27.54 14.25
CA GLU A 10 -45.19 27.29 13.13
C GLU A 10 -44.50 27.01 11.77
N ARG A 11 -43.34 26.32 11.74
CA ARG A 11 -42.73 25.91 10.47
C ARG A 11 -42.39 24.42 10.34
N SER A 12 -42.90 23.59 11.25
CA SER A 12 -42.58 22.13 11.28
C SER A 12 -43.70 21.21 10.78
N GLN A 13 -44.79 21.70 10.20
CA GLN A 13 -45.92 20.82 9.82
C GLN A 13 -46.31 20.81 8.33
N LYS A 14 -45.49 21.29 7.41
CA LYS A 14 -45.82 21.26 5.96
C LYS A 14 -44.80 20.55 5.05
N LEU A 15 -43.98 19.65 5.56
CA LEU A 15 -43.01 18.89 4.72
C LEU A 15 -43.16 17.36 4.75
N ASN A 16 -44.28 16.84 5.25
CA ASN A 16 -44.53 15.39 5.33
C ASN A 16 -45.74 14.91 4.53
N LEU A 17 -45.96 15.44 3.32
CA LEU A 17 -47.05 14.90 2.47
C LEU A 17 -46.76 15.09 0.97
N LYS A 18 -45.65 14.54 0.45
CA LYS A 18 -45.44 14.39 -1.01
C LYS A 18 -44.38 13.33 -1.38
N ILE A 19 -44.29 12.21 -0.66
CA ILE A 19 -43.57 11.03 -1.14
C ILE A 19 -44.47 9.80 -0.86
N SER A 20 -45.47 9.63 -1.69
CA SER A 20 -46.20 8.34 -1.84
C SER A 20 -47.16 8.55 -2.99
N LEU A 21 -46.74 8.22 -4.20
CA LEU A 21 -47.61 7.96 -5.38
C LEU A 21 -46.77 8.10 -6.67
N VAL A 22 -45.75 7.27 -6.89
CA VAL A 22 -45.27 6.85 -8.23
C VAL A 22 -44.61 5.48 -8.08
N ALA A 23 -45.44 4.49 -7.95
CA ALA A 23 -45.06 3.09 -8.12
C ALA A 23 -46.33 2.29 -8.40
N LEU A 24 -46.90 2.46 -9.58
CA LEU A 24 -47.85 1.53 -10.21
C LEU A 24 -48.23 2.07 -11.60
N ALA A 25 -47.50 1.70 -12.63
CA ALA A 25 -47.99 1.60 -14.01
C ALA A 25 -46.79 1.39 -14.95
N LEU A 26 -46.45 0.13 -15.25
CA LEU A 26 -45.82 -0.30 -16.50
C LEU A 26 -45.69 -1.83 -16.49
N SER A 27 -46.85 -2.47 -16.67
CA SER A 27 -46.93 -3.87 -17.07
C SER A 27 -48.20 -4.06 -17.91
N ALA A 28 -48.09 -3.79 -19.22
CA ALA A 28 -48.96 -4.38 -20.25
C ALA A 28 -48.46 -3.96 -21.63
N ALA A 29 -48.44 -4.94 -22.53
CA ALA A 29 -48.32 -4.86 -23.97
C ALA A 29 -46.93 -5.03 -24.56
N MET A 30 -46.61 -6.32 -24.87
CA MET A 30 -46.20 -6.71 -26.23
C MET A 30 -46.44 -8.23 -26.39
N ALA A 31 -47.64 -8.58 -26.86
CA ALA A 31 -47.92 -9.86 -27.52
C ALA A 31 -47.72 -9.66 -29.01
N LEU A 32 -46.78 -10.34 -29.62
CA LEU A 32 -46.70 -10.52 -31.08
C LEU A 32 -46.36 -11.97 -31.39
N SER A 33 -47.31 -12.58 -32.05
CA SER A 33 -47.44 -13.85 -32.73
C SER A 33 -46.17 -14.49 -33.28
N VAL A 34 -45.94 -15.77 -32.93
CA VAL A 34 -45.11 -16.71 -33.69
C VAL A 34 -45.99 -17.89 -34.08
N GLN A 35 -46.05 -18.13 -35.41
CA GLN A 35 -46.75 -19.23 -36.05
C GLN A 35 -46.18 -20.59 -35.67
N ALA A 36 -47.08 -21.55 -35.47
CA ALA A 36 -46.78 -22.93 -35.15
C ALA A 36 -46.25 -23.72 -36.35
N ALA A 37 -45.23 -24.54 -36.13
CA ALA A 37 -44.86 -25.70 -36.94
C ALA A 37 -44.99 -26.96 -36.06
N PRO A 38 -45.29 -28.18 -36.64
CA PRO A 38 -45.96 -29.25 -35.93
C PRO A 38 -45.03 -30.06 -35.02
N ALA A 39 -45.64 -30.55 -33.96
CA ALA A 39 -45.03 -31.28 -32.87
C ALA A 39 -44.49 -32.65 -33.26
N ALA A 40 -43.23 -32.93 -32.90
CA ALA A 40 -42.73 -34.29 -32.67
C ALA A 40 -42.84 -34.59 -31.17
N MET A 41 -43.56 -35.66 -30.82
CA MET A 41 -43.68 -36.15 -29.46
C MET A 41 -42.32 -36.68 -28.99
N VAL A 42 -41.70 -35.96 -28.06
CA VAL A 42 -40.60 -36.48 -27.24
C VAL A 42 -41.16 -36.81 -25.90
N HIS A 43 -40.99 -38.07 -25.48
CA HIS A 43 -41.33 -38.53 -24.14
C HIS A 43 -40.53 -37.70 -23.12
N LEU A 44 -41.22 -36.89 -22.32
CA LEU A 44 -40.69 -36.26 -21.13
C LEU A 44 -40.49 -37.31 -20.04
N ASN A 45 -39.26 -37.75 -19.86
CA ASN A 45 -38.84 -38.34 -18.59
C ASN A 45 -39.04 -37.28 -17.49
N ALA A 46 -39.75 -37.63 -16.45
CA ALA A 46 -39.90 -36.81 -15.26
C ALA A 46 -38.51 -36.42 -14.76
N SER A 47 -38.19 -35.14 -14.85
CA SER A 47 -37.02 -34.58 -14.17
C SER A 47 -37.20 -34.74 -12.69
N GLU A 48 -36.23 -35.42 -12.05
CA GLU A 48 -36.08 -35.44 -10.58
C GLU A 48 -36.13 -34.00 -10.06
N PRO A 49 -36.71 -33.79 -8.85
CA PRO A 49 -36.73 -32.44 -8.28
C PRO A 49 -35.30 -32.01 -8.02
N THR A 50 -34.89 -30.93 -8.67
CA THR A 50 -33.65 -30.20 -8.31
C THR A 50 -33.70 -29.95 -6.81
N GLN A 51 -32.85 -30.64 -6.07
CA GLN A 51 -32.62 -30.35 -4.65
C GLN A 51 -32.18 -28.88 -4.58
N SER A 52 -33.03 -28.06 -4.01
CA SER A 52 -32.66 -26.74 -3.54
C SER A 52 -31.59 -26.94 -2.46
N THR A 53 -30.32 -26.88 -2.83
CA THR A 53 -29.21 -26.91 -1.88
C THR A 53 -29.32 -25.65 -1.02
N THR A 54 -29.82 -25.83 0.20
CA THR A 54 -29.87 -24.75 1.18
C THR A 54 -28.45 -24.30 1.45
N GLN A 55 -28.12 -23.04 1.14
CA GLN A 55 -26.80 -22.48 1.41
C GLN A 55 -26.40 -22.66 2.86
N THR A 56 -25.18 -23.10 3.10
CA THR A 56 -24.60 -23.19 4.45
C THR A 56 -24.44 -21.81 5.07
N GLU A 57 -24.34 -21.73 6.39
CA GLU A 57 -24.10 -20.44 7.08
C GLU A 57 -22.76 -19.82 6.65
N SER A 58 -21.74 -20.62 6.38
CA SER A 58 -20.45 -20.15 5.85
C SER A 58 -20.58 -19.56 4.44
N GLU A 59 -21.36 -20.18 3.55
CA GLU A 59 -21.62 -19.62 2.19
C GLU A 59 -22.38 -18.30 2.27
N LYS A 60 -23.38 -18.18 3.16
CA LYS A 60 -24.09 -16.90 3.38
C LYS A 60 -23.16 -15.82 3.94
N ALA A 61 -22.30 -16.16 4.89
CA ALA A 61 -21.33 -15.23 5.46
C ALA A 61 -20.33 -14.76 4.40
N ASN A 62 -19.77 -15.67 3.60
CA ASN A 62 -18.84 -15.31 2.52
C ASN A 62 -19.52 -14.46 1.44
N ALA A 63 -20.79 -14.72 1.10
CA ALA A 63 -21.56 -13.86 0.19
C ALA A 63 -21.73 -12.43 0.75
N LEU A 64 -21.97 -12.29 2.07
CA LEU A 64 -22.03 -10.98 2.73
C LEU A 64 -20.67 -10.27 2.69
N PHE A 65 -19.56 -10.97 2.93
CA PHE A 65 -18.22 -10.39 2.87
C PHE A 65 -17.89 -9.87 1.46
N GLU A 66 -18.24 -10.63 0.42
CA GLU A 66 -18.09 -10.18 -0.97
C GLU A 66 -18.97 -8.97 -1.30
N ALA A 67 -20.22 -8.94 -0.81
CA ALA A 67 -21.13 -7.82 -1.00
C ALA A 67 -20.57 -6.55 -0.35
N ILE A 68 -20.07 -6.61 0.89
CA ILE A 68 -19.43 -5.51 1.60
C ILE A 68 -18.18 -5.03 0.84
N PHE A 69 -17.34 -5.94 0.37
CA PHE A 69 -16.17 -5.59 -0.43
C PHE A 69 -16.58 -4.83 -1.69
N MET A 70 -17.54 -5.36 -2.44
CA MET A 70 -18.02 -4.73 -3.68
C MET A 70 -18.74 -3.40 -3.42
N GLU A 71 -19.52 -3.26 -2.35
CA GLU A 71 -20.15 -1.98 -1.97
C GLU A 71 -19.07 -0.88 -1.77
N ASN A 72 -17.95 -1.23 -1.12
CA ASN A 72 -16.84 -0.30 -0.91
C ASN A 72 -16.09 0.03 -2.21
N ILE A 73 -15.85 -0.96 -3.09
CA ILE A 73 -15.24 -0.74 -4.41
C ILE A 73 -16.14 0.17 -5.26
N MET A 74 -17.44 -0.12 -5.32
CA MET A 74 -18.38 0.65 -6.15
C MET A 74 -18.58 2.08 -5.65
N ALA A 75 -18.29 2.37 -4.39
CA ALA A 75 -18.33 3.72 -3.84
C ALA A 75 -17.11 4.58 -4.19
N SER A 76 -16.06 4.03 -4.83
CA SER A 76 -14.82 4.73 -5.16
C SER A 76 -14.45 4.53 -6.63
N PRO A 77 -14.64 5.52 -7.50
CA PRO A 77 -14.18 5.50 -8.90
C PRO A 77 -12.69 5.15 -9.07
N ILE A 78 -11.85 5.54 -8.11
CA ILE A 78 -10.42 5.19 -8.08
C ILE A 78 -10.25 3.68 -7.81
N ALA A 79 -10.93 3.14 -6.79
CA ALA A 79 -10.88 1.72 -6.47
C ALA A 79 -11.44 0.85 -7.60
N GLN A 80 -12.54 1.29 -8.25
CA GLN A 80 -13.06 0.64 -9.46
C GLN A 80 -11.98 0.53 -10.55
N THR A 81 -11.22 1.62 -10.78
CA THR A 81 -10.14 1.61 -11.79
C THR A 81 -9.04 0.61 -11.42
N TYR A 82 -8.62 0.55 -10.16
CA TYR A 82 -7.63 -0.44 -9.69
C TYR A 82 -8.10 -1.90 -9.87
N MET A 83 -9.42 -2.12 -9.77
CA MET A 83 -10.06 -3.44 -9.98
C MET A 83 -10.41 -3.72 -11.45
N GLY A 84 -10.06 -2.84 -12.39
CA GLY A 84 -10.39 -2.97 -13.80
C GLY A 84 -11.87 -2.69 -14.15
N ILE A 85 -12.66 -2.17 -13.20
CA ILE A 85 -14.07 -1.82 -13.39
C ILE A 85 -14.16 -0.41 -13.98
N LYS A 86 -14.85 -0.28 -15.12
CA LYS A 86 -14.96 0.98 -15.87
C LYS A 86 -16.32 1.70 -15.72
N GLN A 87 -17.12 1.37 -14.71
CA GLN A 87 -18.45 1.97 -14.54
C GLN A 87 -18.36 3.49 -14.30
N ASP A 88 -17.49 3.92 -13.41
CA ASP A 88 -17.27 5.35 -13.09
C ASP A 88 -15.92 5.87 -13.59
N TYR A 89 -15.47 5.37 -14.76
CA TYR A 89 -14.12 5.55 -15.26
C TYR A 89 -13.75 7.01 -15.55
N ALA A 90 -14.76 7.86 -15.75
CA ALA A 90 -14.61 9.30 -16.00
C ALA A 90 -14.59 10.16 -14.70
N LYS A 91 -14.79 9.56 -13.52
CA LYS A 91 -14.98 10.28 -12.26
C LYS A 91 -13.77 10.18 -11.34
N TRP A 92 -13.70 11.11 -10.39
CA TRP A 92 -12.83 11.06 -9.23
C TRP A 92 -13.64 10.75 -7.97
N ASP A 93 -12.98 10.20 -6.95
CA ASP A 93 -13.58 10.09 -5.62
C ASP A 93 -13.88 11.47 -5.06
N ASP A 94 -14.97 11.59 -4.32
CA ASP A 94 -15.23 12.74 -3.47
C ASP A 94 -14.42 12.59 -2.17
N ILE A 95 -13.63 13.62 -1.82
CA ILE A 95 -12.76 13.66 -0.63
C ILE A 95 -13.15 14.76 0.34
N GLY A 96 -14.38 15.22 0.25
CA GLY A 96 -14.94 16.20 1.19
C GLY A 96 -15.37 15.53 2.51
N ASP A 97 -15.53 16.35 3.52
CA ASP A 97 -15.93 15.94 4.88
C ASP A 97 -17.28 15.20 4.92
N GLU A 98 -18.21 15.57 4.02
CA GLU A 98 -19.50 14.89 3.87
C GLU A 98 -19.33 13.46 3.34
N ALA A 99 -18.42 13.27 2.38
CA ALA A 99 -18.10 11.93 1.85
C ALA A 99 -17.47 11.04 2.93
N ASP A 100 -16.61 11.59 3.77
CA ASP A 100 -16.05 10.87 4.93
C ASP A 100 -17.14 10.47 5.93
N ALA A 101 -18.11 11.36 6.19
CA ALA A 101 -19.25 11.05 7.06
C ALA A 101 -20.15 9.94 6.48
N ILE A 102 -20.42 9.97 5.17
CA ILE A 102 -21.17 8.92 4.46
C ILE A 102 -20.42 7.59 4.54
N LYS A 103 -19.09 7.60 4.35
CA LYS A 103 -18.25 6.41 4.51
C LYS A 103 -18.38 5.82 5.92
N LEU A 104 -18.31 6.65 6.96
CA LEU A 104 -18.49 6.20 8.34
C LEU A 104 -19.85 5.55 8.57
N LEU A 105 -20.94 6.15 8.06
CA LEU A 105 -22.29 5.56 8.19
C LEU A 105 -22.38 4.20 7.50
N ARG A 106 -21.80 4.07 6.31
CA ARG A 106 -21.71 2.78 5.59
C ARG A 106 -20.93 1.74 6.40
N THR A 107 -19.76 2.09 6.92
CA THR A 107 -18.93 1.19 7.75
C THR A 107 -19.69 0.72 9.01
N LYS A 108 -20.41 1.61 9.69
CA LYS A 108 -21.25 1.26 10.85
C LYS A 108 -22.37 0.31 10.47
N LYS A 109 -23.04 0.52 9.33
CA LYS A 109 -24.07 -0.40 8.81
C LYS A 109 -23.46 -1.77 8.54
N GLN A 110 -22.33 -1.84 7.83
CA GLN A 110 -21.62 -3.07 7.51
C GLN A 110 -21.21 -3.84 8.79
N LEU A 111 -20.70 -3.13 9.81
CA LEU A 111 -20.36 -3.75 11.09
C LEU A 111 -21.62 -4.32 11.79
N ALA A 112 -22.74 -3.63 11.74
CA ALA A 112 -23.99 -4.13 12.32
C ALA A 112 -24.48 -5.40 11.60
N GLU A 113 -24.34 -5.47 10.27
CA GLU A 113 -24.71 -6.65 9.47
C GLU A 113 -23.83 -7.87 9.80
N VAL A 114 -22.49 -7.71 9.84
CA VAL A 114 -21.59 -8.83 10.17
C VAL A 114 -21.69 -9.25 11.64
N ASN A 115 -22.15 -8.39 12.53
CA ASN A 115 -22.40 -8.76 13.94
C ASN A 115 -23.60 -9.69 14.14
N GLN A 116 -24.48 -9.81 13.15
CA GLN A 116 -25.61 -10.75 13.20
C GLN A 116 -25.20 -12.20 12.90
N LEU A 117 -23.98 -12.40 12.36
CA LEU A 117 -23.49 -13.74 12.05
C LEU A 117 -23.11 -14.51 13.32
N ASP A 118 -23.60 -15.73 13.43
CA ASP A 118 -23.25 -16.67 14.50
C ASP A 118 -21.95 -17.43 14.15
N ALA A 119 -20.83 -17.01 14.74
CA ALA A 119 -19.51 -17.59 14.48
C ALA A 119 -19.47 -19.12 14.75
N THR A 120 -20.30 -19.65 15.67
CA THR A 120 -20.27 -21.08 16.02
C THR A 120 -20.77 -21.98 14.90
N LYS A 121 -21.50 -21.44 13.93
CA LYS A 121 -22.03 -22.15 12.75
C LYS A 121 -21.15 -22.07 11.52
N LEU A 122 -20.04 -21.36 11.60
CA LEU A 122 -19.12 -21.12 10.49
C LEU A 122 -17.96 -22.12 10.53
N ASP A 123 -17.43 -22.46 9.35
CA ASP A 123 -16.17 -23.19 9.26
C ASP A 123 -14.99 -22.32 9.75
N PRO A 124 -13.83 -22.92 10.07
CA PRO A 124 -12.69 -22.18 10.66
C PRO A 124 -12.18 -21.02 9.80
N GLN A 125 -12.16 -21.16 8.46
CA GLN A 125 -11.68 -20.09 7.56
C GLN A 125 -12.68 -18.94 7.49
N THR A 126 -13.98 -19.24 7.51
CA THR A 126 -15.04 -18.23 7.54
C THR A 126 -15.10 -17.53 8.91
N GLN A 127 -14.84 -18.24 10.02
CA GLN A 127 -14.67 -17.63 11.36
C GLN A 127 -13.51 -16.64 11.39
N LEU A 128 -12.35 -17.02 10.82
CA LEU A 128 -11.19 -16.13 10.71
C LEU A 128 -11.53 -14.90 9.85
N SER A 129 -12.20 -15.10 8.72
CA SER A 129 -12.65 -14.00 7.86
C SER A 129 -13.60 -13.03 8.59
N LEU A 130 -14.56 -13.57 9.35
CA LEU A 130 -15.48 -12.78 10.16
C LEU A 130 -14.74 -11.95 11.21
N LYS A 131 -13.78 -12.57 11.93
CA LYS A 131 -12.95 -11.89 12.94
C LYS A 131 -12.20 -10.71 12.31
N LEU A 132 -11.52 -10.94 11.19
CA LEU A 132 -10.74 -9.92 10.50
C LEU A 132 -11.62 -8.78 9.96
N LEU A 133 -12.77 -9.10 9.36
CA LEU A 133 -13.67 -8.07 8.84
C LEU A 133 -14.26 -7.21 9.96
N LYS A 134 -14.68 -7.81 11.08
CA LYS A 134 -15.15 -7.07 12.26
C LYS A 134 -14.07 -6.14 12.81
N GLN A 135 -12.85 -6.63 12.95
CA GLN A 135 -11.72 -5.83 13.42
C GLN A 135 -11.42 -4.65 12.48
N ASN A 136 -11.40 -4.89 11.17
CA ASN A 136 -11.15 -3.83 10.18
C ASN A 136 -12.25 -2.76 10.21
N LEU A 137 -13.53 -3.16 10.22
CA LEU A 137 -14.66 -2.23 10.28
C LEU A 137 -14.68 -1.43 11.58
N GLN A 138 -14.37 -2.07 12.73
CA GLN A 138 -14.27 -1.39 14.02
C GLN A 138 -13.11 -0.39 14.01
N ASN A 139 -11.94 -0.79 13.49
CA ASN A 139 -10.78 0.10 13.35
C ASN A 139 -11.10 1.33 12.51
N ASP A 140 -11.79 1.17 11.38
CA ASP A 140 -12.20 2.30 10.52
C ASP A 140 -13.15 3.27 11.26
N ILE A 141 -14.04 2.74 12.12
CA ILE A 141 -14.93 3.57 12.94
C ILE A 141 -14.15 4.33 14.01
N ASP A 142 -13.26 3.64 14.72
CA ASP A 142 -12.46 4.23 15.81
C ASP A 142 -11.48 5.28 15.27
N ASP A 143 -10.92 5.06 14.08
CA ASP A 143 -9.94 5.94 13.45
C ASP A 143 -10.57 7.19 12.82
N TYR A 144 -11.90 7.26 12.67
CA TYR A 144 -12.58 8.43 12.14
C TYR A 144 -12.29 9.71 12.95
N GLN A 145 -12.05 9.60 14.26
CA GLN A 145 -11.65 10.73 15.09
C GLN A 145 -10.30 11.34 14.66
N TRP A 146 -9.42 10.52 14.07
CA TRP A 146 -8.07 10.90 13.62
C TRP A 146 -8.00 11.34 12.15
N ARG A 147 -9.12 11.42 11.42
CA ARG A 147 -9.16 11.69 9.97
C ARG A 147 -8.45 12.97 9.52
N TYR A 148 -8.23 13.91 10.44
CA TYR A 148 -7.49 15.14 10.16
C TYR A 148 -6.00 15.08 10.51
N HIS A 149 -5.53 14.08 11.24
CA HIS A 149 -4.16 14.01 11.77
C HIS A 149 -3.10 13.55 10.75
N ASN A 150 -3.46 13.47 9.47
CA ASN A 150 -2.52 13.23 8.39
C ASN A 150 -2.19 14.52 7.63
N TYR A 151 -1.14 14.47 6.82
CA TYR A 151 -0.74 15.55 5.93
C TYR A 151 -1.15 15.22 4.49
N PRO A 152 -2.28 15.75 3.97
CA PRO A 152 -2.83 15.41 2.65
C PRO A 152 -1.93 15.79 1.49
N VAL A 153 -0.99 16.71 1.72
CA VAL A 153 0.10 17.05 0.79
C VAL A 153 1.43 16.83 1.49
N ASN A 154 2.30 16.03 0.88
CA ASN A 154 3.65 15.78 1.36
C ASN A 154 4.53 15.26 0.20
N GLN A 155 5.84 15.16 0.42
CA GLN A 155 6.81 14.75 -0.60
C GLN A 155 6.73 13.25 -0.96
N MET A 156 6.11 12.42 -0.12
CA MET A 156 6.03 10.97 -0.34
C MET A 156 4.75 10.58 -1.10
N ARG A 157 3.59 11.03 -0.61
CA ARG A 157 2.27 10.73 -1.16
C ARG A 157 1.35 11.91 -0.89
N GLY A 158 1.15 12.76 -1.87
CA GLY A 158 0.28 13.92 -1.71
C GLY A 158 -0.86 13.93 -2.72
N GLY A 159 -2.02 14.44 -2.31
CA GLY A 159 -3.18 14.60 -3.20
C GLY A 159 -2.88 15.42 -4.45
N HIS A 160 -1.89 16.33 -4.36
CA HIS A 160 -1.40 17.13 -5.49
C HIS A 160 -0.70 16.28 -6.56
N SER A 161 0.13 15.31 -6.19
CA SER A 161 0.89 14.46 -7.12
C SER A 161 0.15 13.19 -7.54
N MET A 162 -0.78 12.71 -6.72
CA MET A 162 -1.56 11.49 -6.97
C MET A 162 -2.40 11.60 -8.25
N ILE A 163 -2.89 12.79 -8.61
CA ILE A 163 -3.69 13.00 -9.83
C ILE A 163 -2.90 12.59 -11.08
N ALA A 164 -1.70 13.14 -11.26
CA ALA A 164 -0.86 12.82 -12.41
C ALA A 164 -0.40 11.35 -12.37
N SER A 165 0.07 10.88 -11.23
CA SER A 165 0.51 9.49 -11.06
C SER A 165 -0.60 8.48 -11.37
N PHE A 166 -1.83 8.73 -10.91
CA PHE A 166 -2.97 7.87 -11.18
C PHE A 166 -3.34 7.84 -12.67
N LEU A 167 -3.40 8.99 -13.33
CA LEU A 167 -3.72 9.07 -14.75
C LEU A 167 -2.68 8.37 -15.61
N ILE A 168 -1.40 8.54 -15.31
CA ILE A 168 -0.29 7.94 -16.06
C ILE A 168 -0.25 6.41 -15.83
N ASN A 169 -0.33 5.95 -14.59
CA ASN A 169 -0.02 4.56 -14.27
C ASN A 169 -1.25 3.65 -14.23
N GLN A 170 -2.45 4.18 -13.93
CA GLN A 170 -3.63 3.36 -13.69
C GLN A 170 -4.73 3.53 -14.74
N HIS A 171 -4.88 4.73 -15.33
CA HIS A 171 -5.89 4.94 -16.35
C HIS A 171 -5.44 4.40 -17.70
N GLN A 172 -5.92 3.20 -18.04
CA GLN A 172 -5.65 2.57 -19.33
C GLN A 172 -6.56 3.15 -20.42
N ILE A 173 -6.03 3.30 -21.65
CA ILE A 173 -6.79 3.75 -22.83
C ILE A 173 -6.73 2.63 -23.87
N ASN A 174 -7.82 1.88 -23.98
CA ASN A 174 -7.96 0.76 -24.93
C ASN A 174 -8.90 1.10 -26.09
N ASN A 175 -9.63 2.22 -26.02
CA ASN A 175 -10.59 2.69 -27.01
C ASN A 175 -10.88 4.19 -26.81
N ILE A 176 -11.70 4.76 -27.72
CA ILE A 176 -12.10 6.17 -27.70
C ILE A 176 -12.82 6.56 -26.40
N SER A 177 -13.69 5.70 -25.89
CA SER A 177 -14.42 5.98 -24.63
C SER A 177 -13.48 6.12 -23.43
N ASP A 178 -12.42 5.30 -23.36
CA ASP A 178 -11.42 5.40 -22.31
C ASP A 178 -10.63 6.72 -22.41
N ALA A 179 -10.28 7.16 -23.63
CA ALA A 179 -9.63 8.44 -23.85
C ALA A 179 -10.54 9.63 -23.46
N GLN A 180 -11.82 9.55 -23.77
CA GLN A 180 -12.82 10.55 -23.35
C GLN A 180 -12.97 10.56 -21.82
N ALA A 181 -12.94 9.42 -21.16
CA ALA A 181 -12.96 9.31 -19.71
C ALA A 181 -11.71 9.96 -19.06
N TYR A 182 -10.53 9.79 -19.68
CA TYR A 182 -9.31 10.47 -19.23
C TYR A 182 -9.46 12.00 -19.33
N ILE A 183 -9.95 12.53 -20.47
CA ILE A 183 -10.23 13.96 -20.65
C ILE A 183 -11.25 14.46 -19.61
N SER A 184 -12.28 13.66 -19.33
CA SER A 184 -13.27 13.99 -18.29
C SER A 184 -12.63 14.09 -16.91
N ARG A 185 -11.70 13.21 -16.59
CA ARG A 185 -10.89 13.30 -15.35
C ARG A 185 -10.02 14.55 -15.31
N LEU A 186 -9.37 14.94 -16.43
CA LEU A 186 -8.65 16.21 -16.51
C LEU A 186 -9.57 17.42 -16.23
N ASN A 187 -10.77 17.42 -16.80
CA ASN A 187 -11.78 18.43 -16.53
C ASN A 187 -12.29 18.42 -15.08
N GLY A 188 -12.19 17.30 -14.38
CA GLY A 188 -12.57 17.12 -12.97
C GLY A 188 -11.49 17.58 -11.96
N VAL A 189 -10.25 17.85 -12.41
CA VAL A 189 -9.13 18.26 -11.54
C VAL A 189 -9.42 19.50 -10.69
N PRO A 190 -10.07 20.55 -11.20
CA PRO A 190 -10.40 21.72 -10.37
C PRO A 190 -11.26 21.39 -9.16
N LYS A 191 -12.29 20.55 -9.31
CA LYS A 191 -13.11 20.10 -8.17
C LYS A 191 -12.26 19.34 -7.16
N ARG A 192 -11.43 18.40 -7.63
CA ARG A 192 -10.58 17.57 -6.78
C ARG A 192 -9.56 18.39 -5.99
N LEU A 193 -8.88 19.34 -6.63
CA LEU A 193 -7.91 20.22 -5.97
C LEU A 193 -8.57 21.22 -5.02
N ASN A 194 -9.77 21.70 -5.35
CA ASN A 194 -10.55 22.55 -4.43
C ASN A 194 -10.94 21.79 -3.16
N GLN A 195 -11.36 20.53 -3.27
CA GLN A 195 -11.64 19.68 -2.11
C GLN A 195 -10.36 19.44 -1.29
N LEU A 196 -9.22 19.22 -1.93
CA LEU A 196 -7.92 19.10 -1.27
C LEU A 196 -7.56 20.39 -0.52
N GLN A 197 -7.73 21.54 -1.14
CA GLN A 197 -7.51 22.84 -0.50
C GLN A 197 -8.40 23.01 0.75
N LYS A 198 -9.70 22.71 0.65
CA LYS A 198 -10.62 22.76 1.80
C LYS A 198 -10.20 21.81 2.92
N ALA A 199 -9.74 20.61 2.57
CA ALA A 199 -9.22 19.67 3.56
C ALA A 199 -7.96 20.20 4.27
N LEU A 200 -7.13 21.00 3.60
CA LEU A 200 -5.99 21.69 4.20
C LEU A 200 -6.43 22.88 5.07
N GLU A 201 -7.44 23.65 4.64
CA GLU A 201 -8.05 24.76 5.40
C GLU A 201 -8.58 24.26 6.76
N ILE A 202 -9.39 23.20 6.77
CA ILE A 202 -9.92 22.58 8.00
C ILE A 202 -8.79 22.15 8.95
N ARG A 203 -7.70 21.60 8.40
CA ARG A 203 -6.54 21.19 9.20
C ARG A 203 -5.79 22.39 9.77
N ALA A 204 -5.61 23.44 8.99
CA ALA A 204 -4.96 24.66 9.47
C ALA A 204 -5.75 25.30 10.63
N GLU A 205 -7.08 25.37 10.52
CA GLU A 205 -7.97 25.84 11.60
C GLU A 205 -7.84 24.96 12.87
N LYS A 206 -7.49 23.69 12.72
CA LYS A 206 -7.25 22.75 13.83
C LYS A 206 -5.79 22.72 14.29
N ASN A 207 -4.94 23.63 13.82
CA ASN A 207 -3.48 23.63 14.08
C ASN A 207 -2.76 22.34 13.63
N ILE A 208 -3.22 21.71 12.56
CA ILE A 208 -2.62 20.53 11.95
C ILE A 208 -1.98 20.96 10.64
N ILE A 209 -0.76 21.48 10.71
CA ILE A 209 0.03 21.95 9.57
C ILE A 209 1.33 21.13 9.51
N ALA A 210 1.70 20.66 8.31
CA ALA A 210 2.95 19.93 8.09
C ALA A 210 4.16 20.82 8.45
N PRO A 211 5.31 20.23 8.84
CA PRO A 211 6.54 20.98 9.05
C PRO A 211 6.98 21.73 7.79
N LYS A 212 7.64 22.86 7.97
CA LYS A 212 7.97 23.82 6.91
C LYS A 212 8.69 23.21 5.69
N PHE A 213 9.60 22.26 5.91
CA PHE A 213 10.37 21.64 4.82
C PHE A 213 9.49 20.92 3.79
N VAL A 214 8.32 20.42 4.18
CA VAL A 214 7.40 19.68 3.30
C VAL A 214 6.91 20.54 2.14
N PHE A 215 6.66 21.81 2.39
CA PHE A 215 6.00 22.69 1.42
C PHE A 215 6.85 23.00 0.21
N SER A 216 8.18 23.11 0.36
CA SER A 216 9.09 23.32 -0.78
C SER A 216 9.01 22.17 -1.79
N TYR A 217 8.94 20.93 -1.32
CA TYR A 217 8.75 19.76 -2.18
C TYR A 217 7.37 19.77 -2.86
N VAL A 218 6.32 20.08 -2.11
CA VAL A 218 4.93 20.06 -2.63
C VAL A 218 4.76 21.13 -3.71
N ILE A 219 5.32 22.34 -3.50
CA ILE A 219 5.30 23.42 -4.49
C ILE A 219 6.06 23.00 -5.75
N SER A 220 7.31 22.54 -5.59
CA SER A 220 8.12 22.08 -6.72
C SER A 220 7.46 20.96 -7.52
N ASN A 221 6.91 19.95 -6.83
CA ASN A 221 6.20 18.85 -7.49
C ASN A 221 4.96 19.34 -8.25
N SER A 222 4.20 20.27 -7.66
CA SER A 222 3.02 20.84 -8.30
C SER A 222 3.39 21.66 -9.54
N GLN A 223 4.46 22.46 -9.46
CA GLN A 223 5.00 23.21 -10.60
C GLN A 223 5.47 22.30 -11.73
N ASN A 224 6.13 21.17 -11.41
CA ASN A 224 6.60 20.20 -12.39
C ASN A 224 5.45 19.51 -13.14
N ILE A 225 4.28 19.33 -12.52
CA ILE A 225 3.10 18.74 -13.17
C ILE A 225 2.54 19.66 -14.28
N ILE A 226 2.65 20.97 -14.10
CA ILE A 226 2.17 21.99 -15.05
C ILE A 226 3.30 22.64 -15.86
N LYS A 227 4.40 21.91 -16.07
CA LYS A 227 5.56 22.32 -16.88
C LYS A 227 5.59 21.53 -18.19
N GLY A 228 6.08 22.17 -19.26
CA GLY A 228 6.13 21.60 -20.61
C GLY A 228 4.85 21.88 -21.41
N ALA A 229 4.81 21.47 -22.69
CA ALA A 229 3.63 21.65 -23.52
C ALA A 229 2.42 20.86 -22.98
N PRO A 230 1.20 21.38 -23.00
CA PRO A 230 0.76 22.64 -23.62
C PRO A 230 0.81 23.84 -22.65
N PHE A 231 1.43 23.69 -21.48
CA PHE A 231 1.48 24.74 -20.46
C PHE A 231 2.49 25.87 -20.78
N ASP A 232 3.56 25.51 -21.47
CA ASP A 232 4.63 26.41 -21.96
C ASP A 232 5.20 25.87 -23.29
N ASN A 233 6.29 26.48 -23.78
CA ASN A 233 6.93 26.12 -25.07
C ASN A 233 7.99 25.00 -24.94
N GLY A 234 8.01 24.25 -23.85
CA GLY A 234 8.94 23.12 -23.65
C GLY A 234 8.47 21.84 -24.33
N ASP A 235 9.20 20.76 -24.06
CA ASP A 235 8.77 19.40 -24.42
C ASP A 235 7.41 19.09 -23.78
N ASP A 236 6.72 18.06 -24.28
CA ASP A 236 5.43 17.65 -23.74
C ASP A 236 5.48 17.42 -22.23
N SER A 237 4.51 17.97 -21.52
CA SER A 237 4.30 17.65 -20.10
C SER A 237 4.06 16.15 -19.92
N ALA A 238 4.38 15.62 -18.73
CA ALA A 238 4.21 14.20 -18.45
C ALA A 238 2.78 13.69 -18.73
N LEU A 239 1.76 14.51 -18.46
CA LEU A 239 0.36 14.18 -18.73
C LEU A 239 0.04 14.16 -20.22
N LEU A 240 0.53 15.13 -20.99
CA LEU A 240 0.30 15.17 -22.43
C LEU A 240 1.06 14.04 -23.15
N ALA A 241 2.32 13.82 -22.78
CA ALA A 241 3.15 12.76 -23.36
C ALA A 241 2.52 11.36 -23.12
N ASP A 242 2.04 11.07 -21.90
CA ASP A 242 1.36 9.82 -21.58
C ASP A 242 0.06 9.67 -22.37
N PHE A 243 -0.80 10.69 -22.36
CA PHE A 243 -2.07 10.65 -23.07
C PHE A 243 -1.87 10.47 -24.57
N SER A 244 -0.97 11.24 -25.18
CA SER A 244 -0.65 11.17 -26.62
C SER A 244 -0.10 9.79 -26.98
N LYS A 245 0.81 9.24 -26.18
CA LYS A 245 1.33 7.88 -26.37
C LYS A 245 0.22 6.83 -26.38
N LYS A 246 -0.69 6.88 -25.39
CA LYS A 246 -1.80 5.93 -25.25
C LYS A 246 -2.81 6.07 -26.41
N VAL A 247 -3.15 7.29 -26.82
CA VAL A 247 -4.08 7.56 -27.93
C VAL A 247 -3.46 7.15 -29.27
N ASN A 248 -2.17 7.45 -29.51
CA ASN A 248 -1.49 7.08 -30.74
C ASN A 248 -1.37 5.55 -30.93
N ALA A 249 -1.40 4.78 -29.83
CA ALA A 249 -1.41 3.32 -29.88
C ALA A 249 -2.79 2.73 -30.26
N LEU A 250 -3.85 3.53 -30.29
CA LEU A 250 -5.19 3.05 -30.72
C LEU A 250 -5.24 2.86 -32.23
N ASP A 251 -5.95 1.81 -32.65
CA ASP A 251 -6.30 1.56 -34.07
C ASP A 251 -7.57 2.34 -34.44
N ILE A 252 -7.41 3.67 -34.61
CA ILE A 252 -8.46 4.62 -35.00
C ILE A 252 -7.92 5.62 -36.02
N GLN A 253 -8.81 6.38 -36.68
CA GLN A 253 -8.42 7.36 -37.70
C GLN A 253 -7.56 8.49 -37.08
N GLU A 254 -6.57 8.99 -37.81
CA GLU A 254 -5.68 10.08 -37.38
C GLU A 254 -6.45 11.37 -37.00
N LYS A 255 -7.57 11.63 -37.66
CA LYS A 255 -8.45 12.75 -37.34
C LYS A 255 -9.04 12.60 -35.91
N GLU A 256 -9.41 11.38 -35.52
CA GLU A 256 -9.94 11.11 -34.17
C GLU A 256 -8.85 11.23 -33.11
N LYS A 257 -7.63 10.68 -33.39
CA LYS A 257 -6.48 10.85 -32.50
C LYS A 257 -6.20 12.32 -32.25
N LYS A 258 -6.13 13.12 -33.32
CA LYS A 258 -5.89 14.57 -33.23
C LYS A 258 -6.99 15.28 -32.42
N THR A 259 -8.26 14.90 -32.61
CA THR A 259 -9.38 15.47 -31.85
C THR A 259 -9.25 15.17 -30.36
N LEU A 260 -8.90 13.93 -29.98
CA LEU A 260 -8.70 13.54 -28.59
C LEU A 260 -7.52 14.28 -27.96
N ILE A 261 -6.37 14.34 -28.64
CA ILE A 261 -5.17 15.03 -28.15
C ILE A 261 -5.47 16.53 -27.94
N THR A 262 -6.09 17.21 -28.92
CA THR A 262 -6.48 18.61 -28.76
C THR A 262 -7.49 18.81 -27.62
N GLY A 263 -8.40 17.84 -27.39
CA GLY A 263 -9.30 17.87 -26.23
C GLY A 263 -8.55 17.78 -24.90
N ALA A 264 -7.52 16.96 -24.82
CA ALA A 264 -6.67 16.87 -23.62
C ALA A 264 -5.83 18.13 -23.41
N GLU A 265 -5.19 18.66 -24.47
CA GLU A 265 -4.44 19.94 -24.42
C GLU A 265 -5.32 21.07 -23.85
N LYS A 266 -6.54 21.18 -24.38
CA LYS A 266 -7.50 22.19 -23.90
C LYS A 266 -7.84 21.99 -22.44
N ALA A 267 -8.09 20.76 -21.98
CA ALA A 267 -8.38 20.47 -20.57
C ALA A 267 -7.18 20.77 -19.67
N LEU A 268 -5.96 20.47 -20.11
CA LEU A 268 -4.72 20.79 -19.39
C LEU A 268 -4.56 22.30 -19.19
N VAL A 269 -4.72 23.10 -20.26
CA VAL A 269 -4.55 24.57 -20.20
C VAL A 269 -5.68 25.25 -19.43
N ASP A 270 -6.94 24.90 -19.75
CA ASP A 270 -8.13 25.64 -19.25
C ASP A 270 -8.57 25.19 -17.84
N LYS A 271 -8.21 23.97 -17.43
CA LYS A 271 -8.68 23.38 -16.16
C LYS A 271 -7.54 23.03 -15.21
N VAL A 272 -6.56 22.25 -15.69
CA VAL A 272 -5.50 21.71 -14.82
C VAL A 272 -4.55 22.83 -14.36
N LYS A 273 -4.01 23.63 -15.28
CA LYS A 273 -3.06 24.69 -14.94
C LYS A 273 -3.63 25.73 -13.95
N PRO A 274 -4.83 26.32 -14.16
CA PRO A 274 -5.38 27.25 -13.18
C PRO A 274 -5.62 26.64 -11.80
N ALA A 275 -6.08 25.38 -11.76
CA ALA A 275 -6.35 24.70 -10.50
C ALA A 275 -5.06 24.41 -9.70
N TYR A 276 -3.97 24.01 -10.37
CA TYR A 276 -2.66 23.87 -9.70
C TYR A 276 -2.10 25.21 -9.26
N ASN A 277 -2.20 26.26 -10.06
CA ASN A 277 -1.75 27.59 -9.66
C ASN A 277 -2.48 28.09 -8.40
N GLN A 278 -3.80 27.88 -8.31
CA GLN A 278 -4.58 28.20 -7.11
C GLN A 278 -4.08 27.39 -5.91
N LEU A 279 -3.87 26.09 -6.05
CA LEU A 279 -3.36 25.23 -4.98
C LEU A 279 -1.95 25.66 -4.53
N ILE A 280 -1.05 25.94 -5.47
CA ILE A 280 0.32 26.40 -5.18
C ILE A 280 0.27 27.68 -4.34
N HIS A 281 -0.52 28.67 -4.76
CA HIS A 281 -0.68 29.92 -4.01
C HIS A 281 -1.16 29.69 -2.59
N TYR A 282 -2.17 28.80 -2.39
CA TYR A 282 -2.63 28.45 -1.05
C TYR A 282 -1.55 27.74 -0.22
N ILE A 283 -0.79 26.81 -0.82
CA ILE A 283 0.31 26.11 -0.16
C ILE A 283 1.41 27.08 0.28
N GLU A 284 1.70 28.13 -0.50
CA GLU A 284 2.63 29.19 -0.13
C GLU A 284 2.18 29.93 1.14
N THR A 285 0.86 30.17 1.29
CA THR A 285 0.32 30.78 2.51
C THR A 285 0.46 29.85 3.73
N LEU A 286 0.28 28.54 3.56
CA LEU A 286 0.50 27.55 4.62
C LEU A 286 1.99 27.44 4.99
N ALA A 287 2.89 27.48 4.01
CA ALA A 287 4.33 27.45 4.23
C ALA A 287 4.82 28.62 5.10
N ALA A 288 4.18 29.79 4.97
CA ALA A 288 4.49 30.96 5.81
C ALA A 288 4.02 30.78 7.26
N GLN A 289 3.00 29.96 7.52
CA GLN A 289 2.47 29.66 8.85
C GLN A 289 3.16 28.45 9.49
N ALA A 290 3.82 27.61 8.70
CA ALA A 290 4.40 26.36 9.14
C ALA A 290 5.62 26.57 10.05
N ASP A 291 5.69 25.78 11.11
CA ASP A 291 6.83 25.70 12.03
C ASP A 291 7.82 24.59 11.63
N THR A 292 8.87 24.43 12.42
CA THR A 292 9.92 23.41 12.26
C THR A 292 9.82 22.25 13.24
N ARG A 293 8.71 22.12 13.95
CA ARG A 293 8.47 21.01 14.87
C ARG A 293 8.08 19.77 14.04
N ASP A 294 8.81 18.69 14.22
CA ASP A 294 8.77 17.55 13.30
C ASP A 294 7.80 16.43 13.73
N GLY A 295 7.67 16.20 15.04
CA GLY A 295 6.86 15.10 15.57
C GLY A 295 5.37 15.42 15.65
N VAL A 296 4.54 14.37 15.66
CA VAL A 296 3.07 14.50 15.84
C VAL A 296 2.66 14.96 17.24
N TRP A 297 3.58 14.97 18.19
CA TRP A 297 3.36 15.54 19.54
C TRP A 297 2.94 17.01 19.50
N LYS A 298 3.25 17.74 18.42
CA LYS A 298 2.78 19.11 18.20
C LYS A 298 1.29 19.22 17.85
N LEU A 299 0.66 18.12 17.43
CA LEU A 299 -0.74 18.09 17.02
C LEU A 299 -1.67 17.97 18.22
N PRO A 300 -2.92 18.43 18.14
CA PRO A 300 -3.92 18.17 19.17
C PRO A 300 -4.04 16.66 19.45
N ASN A 301 -3.95 16.26 20.72
CA ASN A 301 -3.95 14.84 21.12
C ASN A 301 -2.91 13.98 20.39
N GLY A 302 -1.78 14.55 19.98
CA GLY A 302 -0.77 13.91 19.16
C GLY A 302 -0.21 12.60 19.73
N ALA A 303 -0.03 12.51 21.06
CA ALA A 303 0.41 11.27 21.72
C ALA A 303 -0.62 10.14 21.57
N ALA A 304 -1.91 10.42 21.75
CA ALA A 304 -2.98 9.44 21.56
C ALA A 304 -3.10 9.02 20.10
N PHE A 305 -2.99 9.97 19.17
CA PHE A 305 -2.93 9.69 17.75
C PHE A 305 -1.75 8.76 17.40
N TYR A 306 -0.54 9.04 17.92
CA TYR A 306 0.64 8.23 17.62
C TYR A 306 0.52 6.80 18.17
N ASN A 307 0.00 6.64 19.39
CA ASN A 307 -0.26 5.32 19.96
C ASN A 307 -1.26 4.52 19.10
N ASN A 308 -2.33 5.17 18.63
CA ASN A 308 -3.26 4.55 17.70
C ASN A 308 -2.56 4.16 16.38
N ALA A 309 -1.76 5.06 15.81
CA ALA A 309 -1.01 4.80 14.58
C ALA A 309 -0.03 3.62 14.73
N LEU A 310 0.68 3.52 15.87
CA LEU A 310 1.54 2.37 16.16
C LEU A 310 0.74 1.06 16.23
N ALA A 311 -0.37 1.04 16.96
CA ALA A 311 -1.22 -0.14 17.08
C ALA A 311 -1.77 -0.60 15.71
N ARG A 312 -2.18 0.33 14.85
CA ARG A 312 -2.66 0.02 13.48
C ARG A 312 -1.53 -0.48 12.58
N THR A 313 -0.36 0.15 12.68
CA THR A 313 0.80 -0.19 11.82
C THR A 313 1.43 -1.51 12.21
N THR A 314 1.65 -1.73 13.51
CA THR A 314 2.34 -2.93 14.01
C THR A 314 1.38 -4.09 14.28
N THR A 315 0.09 -3.82 14.40
CA THR A 315 -0.92 -4.80 14.85
C THR A 315 -0.53 -5.49 16.15
N THR A 316 0.10 -4.73 17.06
CA THR A 316 0.52 -5.15 18.41
C THR A 316 0.09 -4.11 19.44
N HIS A 317 0.22 -4.48 20.73
CA HIS A 317 -0.03 -3.57 21.87
C HIS A 317 1.24 -2.90 22.41
N MET A 318 2.34 -2.92 21.61
CA MET A 318 3.60 -2.30 22.03
C MET A 318 3.47 -0.79 22.13
N THR A 319 3.97 -0.23 23.21
CA THR A 319 4.08 1.23 23.40
C THR A 319 5.24 1.80 22.58
N ALA A 320 5.24 3.13 22.37
CA ALA A 320 6.34 3.82 21.70
C ALA A 320 7.68 3.58 22.42
N ASP A 321 7.69 3.54 23.75
CA ASP A 321 8.90 3.28 24.54
C ASP A 321 9.40 1.85 24.34
N GLN A 322 8.52 0.85 24.36
CA GLN A 322 8.90 -0.53 24.09
C GLN A 322 9.50 -0.72 22.69
N ILE A 323 8.92 -0.06 21.68
CA ILE A 323 9.42 -0.10 20.30
C ILE A 323 10.79 0.61 20.21
N HIS A 324 10.96 1.72 20.90
CA HIS A 324 12.23 2.46 20.95
C HIS A 324 13.36 1.62 21.56
N GLU A 325 13.13 1.05 22.75
CA GLU A 325 14.12 0.20 23.44
C GLU A 325 14.44 -1.07 22.64
N LEU A 326 13.41 -1.68 22.03
CA LEU A 326 13.61 -2.80 21.10
C LEU A 326 14.54 -2.40 19.95
N GLY A 327 14.32 -1.20 19.37
CA GLY A 327 15.17 -0.67 18.31
C GLY A 327 16.63 -0.51 18.75
N ILE A 328 16.90 0.05 19.93
CA ILE A 328 18.24 0.21 20.50
C ILE A 328 18.92 -1.15 20.70
N ALA A 329 18.19 -2.10 21.28
CA ALA A 329 18.69 -3.47 21.49
C ALA A 329 19.08 -4.14 20.18
N GLU A 330 18.24 -4.03 19.16
CA GLU A 330 18.49 -4.61 17.83
C GLU A 330 19.68 -3.94 17.11
N VAL A 331 19.79 -2.62 17.15
CA VAL A 331 20.96 -1.91 16.61
C VAL A 331 22.23 -2.41 17.29
N THR A 332 22.24 -2.59 18.61
CA THR A 332 23.39 -3.11 19.36
C THR A 332 23.74 -4.55 18.96
N ARG A 333 22.73 -5.42 18.85
CA ARG A 333 22.90 -6.81 18.41
C ARG A 333 23.54 -6.87 17.02
N ILE A 334 22.97 -6.14 16.07
CA ILE A 334 23.43 -6.15 14.68
C ILE A 334 24.85 -5.58 14.57
N HIS A 335 25.19 -4.51 15.29
CA HIS A 335 26.55 -3.99 15.34
C HIS A 335 27.55 -5.05 15.84
N ASN A 336 27.18 -5.88 16.82
CA ASN A 336 28.05 -6.95 17.31
C ASN A 336 28.25 -8.04 16.24
N GLU A 337 27.20 -8.42 15.52
CA GLU A 337 27.32 -9.37 14.40
C GLU A 337 28.20 -8.80 13.26
N MET A 338 28.05 -7.52 12.93
CA MET A 338 28.89 -6.85 11.94
C MET A 338 30.36 -6.82 12.34
N ARG A 339 30.69 -6.61 13.64
CA ARG A 339 32.08 -6.71 14.13
C ARG A 339 32.65 -8.12 13.94
N THR A 340 31.83 -9.16 14.08
CA THR A 340 32.25 -10.53 13.78
C THR A 340 32.61 -10.71 12.31
N ILE A 341 31.86 -10.06 11.40
CA ILE A 341 32.19 -10.09 9.96
C ILE A 341 33.49 -9.31 9.68
N MET A 342 33.69 -8.14 10.32
CA MET A 342 34.95 -7.38 10.21
C MET A 342 36.15 -8.25 10.55
N GLN A 343 36.04 -9.07 11.62
CA GLN A 343 37.12 -10.03 12.00
C GLN A 343 37.35 -11.09 10.92
N LYS A 344 36.25 -11.64 10.34
CA LYS A 344 36.35 -12.65 9.26
C LYS A 344 37.04 -12.13 8.01
N VAL A 345 36.81 -10.84 7.66
CA VAL A 345 37.45 -10.20 6.50
C VAL A 345 38.78 -9.51 6.85
N HIS A 346 39.28 -9.71 8.07
CA HIS A 346 40.53 -9.14 8.59
C HIS A 346 40.63 -7.61 8.50
N TYR A 347 39.48 -6.91 8.54
CA TYR A 347 39.47 -5.47 8.56
C TYR A 347 39.92 -4.94 9.93
N LYS A 348 40.90 -4.02 9.90
CA LYS A 348 41.42 -3.37 11.12
C LYS A 348 40.90 -1.93 11.18
N GLY A 349 40.19 -1.61 12.24
CA GLY A 349 39.60 -0.31 12.45
C GLY A 349 38.30 -0.37 13.26
N SER A 350 37.65 0.75 13.46
CA SER A 350 36.35 0.86 14.08
C SER A 350 35.23 0.40 13.13
N LEU A 351 34.04 0.13 13.69
CA LEU A 351 32.87 -0.19 12.86
C LEU A 351 32.47 0.97 11.93
N GLN A 352 32.64 2.22 12.37
CA GLN A 352 32.36 3.40 11.56
C GLN A 352 33.32 3.56 10.39
N GLU A 353 34.60 3.24 10.59
CA GLU A 353 35.57 3.19 9.47
C GLU A 353 35.23 2.07 8.49
N PHE A 354 34.75 0.92 9.00
CA PHE A 354 34.26 -0.15 8.14
C PHE A 354 33.02 0.25 7.37
N PHE A 355 32.09 1.00 7.96
CA PHE A 355 30.96 1.57 7.24
C PHE A 355 31.41 2.49 6.10
N GLY A 356 32.42 3.32 6.34
CA GLY A 356 33.03 4.15 5.30
C GLY A 356 33.63 3.30 4.17
N PHE A 357 34.41 2.27 4.52
CA PHE A 357 35.00 1.35 3.55
C PHE A 357 33.92 0.65 2.70
N MET A 358 32.88 0.11 3.32
CA MET A 358 31.77 -0.56 2.61
C MET A 358 31.02 0.40 1.68
N ARG A 359 30.83 1.63 2.10
CA ARG A 359 30.13 2.66 1.30
C ARG A 359 30.97 3.18 0.13
N ASP A 360 32.28 3.34 0.31
CA ASP A 360 33.09 4.16 -0.59
C ASP A 360 33.99 3.32 -1.51
N ALA A 361 34.29 2.04 -1.16
CA ALA A 361 35.21 1.20 -1.94
C ALA A 361 34.58 0.79 -3.30
N PRO A 362 35.27 1.06 -4.43
CA PRO A 362 34.72 0.84 -5.77
C PRO A 362 34.37 -0.62 -6.08
N GLN A 363 35.03 -1.57 -5.41
CA GLN A 363 34.80 -3.01 -5.60
C GLN A 363 33.36 -3.44 -5.32
N PHE A 364 32.63 -2.68 -4.52
CA PHE A 364 31.26 -2.97 -4.12
C PHE A 364 30.21 -2.46 -5.10
N TYR A 365 30.61 -1.88 -6.22
CA TYR A 365 29.67 -1.30 -7.17
C TYR A 365 29.90 -1.80 -8.59
N TYR A 366 28.86 -1.86 -9.37
CA TYR A 366 28.97 -1.93 -10.82
C TYR A 366 29.16 -0.52 -11.39
N PRO A 367 29.85 -0.37 -12.53
CA PRO A 367 29.96 0.92 -13.21
C PRO A 367 28.57 1.49 -13.56
N ASN A 368 28.44 2.82 -13.53
CA ASN A 368 27.20 3.49 -13.96
C ASN A 368 27.15 3.61 -15.49
N THR A 369 27.17 2.47 -16.17
CA THR A 369 27.08 2.33 -17.63
C THR A 369 25.96 1.34 -17.97
N ALA A 370 25.56 1.26 -19.23
CA ALA A 370 24.56 0.30 -19.69
C ALA A 370 24.95 -1.15 -19.36
N GLU A 371 26.23 -1.50 -19.55
CA GLU A 371 26.80 -2.81 -19.26
C GLU A 371 26.78 -3.12 -17.76
N GLY A 372 27.11 -2.12 -16.92
CA GLY A 372 27.09 -2.28 -15.46
C GLY A 372 25.66 -2.47 -14.93
N LYS A 373 24.69 -1.76 -15.48
CA LYS A 373 23.27 -1.95 -15.17
C LYS A 373 22.76 -3.32 -15.60
N ALA A 374 23.11 -3.76 -16.81
CA ALA A 374 22.77 -5.10 -17.31
C ALA A 374 23.41 -6.21 -16.44
N ALA A 375 24.67 -6.04 -16.03
CA ALA A 375 25.35 -6.97 -15.13
C ALA A 375 24.63 -7.07 -13.76
N TYR A 376 24.17 -5.94 -13.20
CA TYR A 376 23.36 -5.93 -11.97
C TYR A 376 22.10 -6.78 -12.10
N LEU A 377 21.31 -6.56 -13.18
CA LEU A 377 20.05 -7.29 -13.41
C LEU A 377 20.31 -8.79 -13.61
N THR A 378 21.37 -9.14 -14.35
CA THR A 378 21.76 -10.53 -14.57
C THR A 378 22.10 -11.22 -13.26
N GLU A 379 22.88 -10.58 -12.40
CA GLU A 379 23.29 -11.17 -11.13
C GLU A 379 22.11 -11.26 -10.15
N ALA A 380 21.26 -10.24 -10.07
CA ALA A 380 20.04 -10.28 -9.27
C ALA A 380 19.10 -11.42 -9.69
N THR A 381 18.99 -11.67 -11.01
CA THR A 381 18.21 -12.80 -11.54
C THR A 381 18.82 -14.15 -11.13
N LYS A 382 20.15 -14.31 -11.23
CA LYS A 382 20.83 -15.55 -10.79
C LYS A 382 20.63 -15.84 -9.30
N LEU A 383 20.67 -14.81 -8.44
CA LEU A 383 20.42 -14.98 -7.01
C LEU A 383 19.01 -15.50 -6.75
N ILE A 384 18.03 -14.99 -7.48
CA ILE A 384 16.64 -15.46 -7.40
C ILE A 384 16.50 -16.88 -7.93
N ASP A 385 17.07 -17.20 -9.08
CA ASP A 385 17.05 -18.55 -9.66
C ASP A 385 17.69 -19.59 -8.72
N ASN A 386 18.79 -19.19 -8.06
CA ASN A 386 19.47 -20.04 -7.08
C ASN A 386 18.56 -20.40 -5.90
N ILE A 387 17.97 -19.41 -5.23
CA ILE A 387 17.08 -19.70 -4.10
C ILE A 387 15.79 -20.40 -4.56
N GLN A 388 15.27 -20.04 -5.74
CA GLN A 388 14.09 -20.68 -6.31
C GLN A 388 14.28 -22.19 -6.51
N SER A 389 15.48 -22.62 -6.94
CA SER A 389 15.79 -24.04 -7.11
C SER A 389 15.83 -24.83 -5.79
N ARG A 390 15.92 -24.13 -4.66
CA ARG A 390 16.06 -24.71 -3.31
C ARG A 390 14.82 -24.50 -2.42
N LEU A 391 13.73 -23.94 -2.96
CA LEU A 391 12.54 -23.63 -2.16
C LEU A 391 11.91 -24.85 -1.50
N ASP A 392 12.03 -26.05 -2.09
CA ASP A 392 11.50 -27.29 -1.50
C ASP A 392 12.13 -27.67 -0.15
N GLU A 393 13.30 -27.12 0.16
CA GLU A 393 13.96 -27.31 1.45
C GLU A 393 13.16 -26.62 2.59
N VAL A 394 12.45 -25.53 2.28
CA VAL A 394 11.84 -24.67 3.30
C VAL A 394 10.35 -24.33 3.04
N PHE A 395 9.79 -24.71 1.89
CA PHE A 395 8.40 -24.41 1.53
C PHE A 395 7.67 -25.61 0.91
N LYS A 396 6.41 -25.84 1.33
CA LYS A 396 5.47 -26.76 0.67
C LYS A 396 4.60 -26.02 -0.36
N VAL A 397 4.29 -24.74 -0.13
CA VAL A 397 3.46 -23.91 -1.00
C VAL A 397 4.36 -22.89 -1.71
N LYS A 398 4.20 -22.82 -3.03
CA LYS A 398 4.94 -21.90 -3.91
C LYS A 398 3.98 -21.17 -4.83
N PRO A 399 4.28 -19.91 -5.25
CA PRO A 399 3.44 -19.19 -6.19
C PRO A 399 3.51 -19.85 -7.58
N LYS A 400 2.41 -19.80 -8.31
CA LYS A 400 2.33 -20.22 -9.72
C LYS A 400 2.77 -19.11 -10.66
N ALA A 401 2.51 -17.85 -10.26
CA ALA A 401 2.86 -16.69 -11.05
C ALA A 401 4.39 -16.60 -11.21
N ALA A 402 4.84 -16.36 -12.43
CA ALA A 402 6.24 -16.09 -12.72
C ALA A 402 6.64 -14.70 -12.23
N MET A 403 7.95 -14.49 -12.02
CA MET A 403 8.54 -13.22 -11.66
C MET A 403 9.67 -12.86 -12.62
N ILE A 404 9.84 -11.55 -12.87
CA ILE A 404 10.97 -11.01 -13.63
C ILE A 404 11.67 -9.90 -12.85
N VAL A 405 12.98 -9.76 -13.08
CA VAL A 405 13.79 -8.64 -12.56
C VAL A 405 13.96 -7.63 -13.67
N LYS A 406 13.70 -6.35 -13.38
CA LYS A 406 13.88 -5.28 -14.36
C LYS A 406 14.26 -3.95 -13.74
N GLN A 407 14.82 -3.07 -14.56
CA GLN A 407 15.14 -1.70 -14.17
C GLN A 407 13.86 -0.88 -14.02
N VAL A 408 13.86 0.05 -13.08
CA VAL A 408 12.84 1.12 -13.00
C VAL A 408 12.92 1.96 -14.26
N GLU A 409 11.76 2.31 -14.82
CA GLU A 409 11.67 3.07 -16.06
C GLU A 409 12.20 4.50 -15.89
N ALA A 410 12.84 5.02 -16.94
CA ALA A 410 13.53 6.31 -16.93
C ALA A 410 12.66 7.49 -16.49
N PHE A 411 11.36 7.46 -16.76
CA PHE A 411 10.44 8.54 -16.38
C PHE A 411 10.21 8.67 -14.87
N ARG A 412 10.41 7.58 -14.10
CA ARG A 412 10.18 7.56 -12.64
C ARG A 412 11.43 7.22 -11.81
N GLU A 413 12.56 6.84 -12.41
CA GLU A 413 13.75 6.38 -11.69
C GLU A 413 14.33 7.42 -10.72
N LYS A 414 14.22 8.73 -11.02
CA LYS A 414 14.72 9.79 -10.14
C LYS A 414 13.94 9.93 -8.84
N SER A 415 12.65 9.61 -8.86
CA SER A 415 11.74 9.74 -7.71
C SER A 415 11.42 8.40 -7.03
N ALA A 416 11.66 7.29 -7.70
CA ALA A 416 11.41 5.96 -7.17
C ALA A 416 12.35 5.60 -6.01
N GLY A 417 11.89 4.70 -5.14
CA GLY A 417 12.73 4.07 -4.12
C GLY A 417 13.85 3.23 -4.73
N LYS A 418 14.73 2.70 -3.87
CA LYS A 418 15.86 1.85 -4.26
C LYS A 418 15.41 0.60 -5.03
N ALA A 419 14.34 -0.02 -4.57
CA ALA A 419 13.68 -1.15 -5.19
C ALA A 419 12.22 -1.20 -4.77
N PHE A 420 11.41 -1.94 -5.51
CA PHE A 420 10.04 -2.26 -5.14
C PHE A 420 9.53 -3.45 -5.95
N TYR A 421 8.57 -4.15 -5.37
CA TYR A 421 7.86 -5.22 -6.05
C TYR A 421 6.51 -4.74 -6.60
N GLU A 422 6.17 -5.21 -7.80
CA GLU A 422 4.86 -5.05 -8.42
C GLU A 422 4.23 -6.42 -8.66
N GLN A 423 3.05 -6.62 -8.10
CA GLN A 423 2.36 -7.91 -8.12
C GLN A 423 1.94 -8.36 -9.52
N PRO A 424 1.79 -9.67 -9.77
CA PRO A 424 1.29 -10.19 -11.04
C PRO A 424 -0.16 -9.76 -11.28
N ALA A 425 -0.56 -9.77 -12.54
CA ALA A 425 -1.98 -9.60 -12.86
C ALA A 425 -2.78 -10.82 -12.39
N PRO A 426 -3.97 -10.63 -11.78
CA PRO A 426 -4.77 -11.74 -11.26
C PRO A 426 -5.20 -12.76 -12.33
N ASP A 427 -5.27 -12.33 -13.59
CA ASP A 427 -5.60 -13.16 -14.76
C ASP A 427 -4.38 -13.87 -15.39
N GLY A 428 -3.18 -13.69 -14.80
CA GLY A 428 -1.93 -14.27 -15.29
C GLY A 428 -1.34 -13.58 -16.55
N SER A 429 -1.95 -12.51 -17.05
CA SER A 429 -1.48 -11.80 -18.27
C SER A 429 -0.13 -11.08 -18.08
N ARG A 430 0.27 -10.78 -16.84
CA ARG A 430 1.51 -10.11 -16.51
C ARG A 430 2.18 -10.80 -15.31
N PRO A 431 3.50 -11.13 -15.39
CA PRO A 431 4.25 -11.67 -14.26
C PRO A 431 4.43 -10.62 -13.15
N GLY A 432 4.75 -11.09 -11.94
CA GLY A 432 5.29 -10.24 -10.89
C GLY A 432 6.61 -9.60 -11.32
N SER A 433 6.92 -8.43 -10.81
CA SER A 433 8.12 -7.70 -11.21
C SER A 433 8.87 -7.16 -10.00
N TYR A 434 10.12 -7.58 -9.85
CA TYR A 434 11.09 -6.90 -8.98
C TYR A 434 11.74 -5.78 -9.78
N TYR A 435 11.53 -4.55 -9.35
CA TYR A 435 12.14 -3.36 -9.95
C TYR A 435 13.37 -2.92 -9.16
N ALA A 436 14.53 -2.89 -9.84
CA ALA A 436 15.76 -2.31 -9.31
C ALA A 436 15.96 -0.90 -9.86
N ASN A 437 16.16 0.09 -9.00
CA ASN A 437 16.40 1.46 -9.41
C ASN A 437 17.89 1.68 -9.70
N LEU A 438 18.25 1.59 -10.97
CA LEU A 438 19.64 1.71 -11.44
C LEU A 438 19.99 3.12 -11.93
N TYR A 439 19.23 4.14 -11.53
CA TYR A 439 19.52 5.55 -11.86
C TYR A 439 20.89 5.98 -11.33
N ASP A 440 21.15 5.67 -10.07
CA ASP A 440 22.44 5.89 -9.42
C ASP A 440 23.01 4.57 -8.92
N MET A 441 24.02 4.04 -9.62
CA MET A 441 24.63 2.77 -9.29
C MET A 441 25.38 2.78 -7.94
N LYS A 442 25.73 3.97 -7.40
CA LYS A 442 26.29 4.10 -6.05
C LYS A 442 25.25 3.87 -4.95
N ALA A 443 23.97 4.01 -5.26
CA ALA A 443 22.90 3.66 -4.35
C ALA A 443 22.63 2.14 -4.30
N MET A 444 23.24 1.35 -5.23
CA MET A 444 22.95 -0.07 -5.43
C MET A 444 24.21 -0.95 -5.24
N PRO A 445 24.77 -1.02 -4.02
CA PRO A 445 25.98 -1.80 -3.78
C PRO A 445 25.71 -3.30 -3.94
N LYS A 446 26.71 -4.04 -4.47
CA LYS A 446 26.66 -5.49 -4.68
C LYS A 446 26.38 -6.26 -3.40
N TYR A 447 26.94 -5.82 -2.27
CA TYR A 447 26.79 -6.50 -1.00
C TYR A 447 25.35 -6.49 -0.45
N GLN A 448 24.48 -5.59 -0.92
CA GLN A 448 23.05 -5.56 -0.54
C GLN A 448 22.15 -6.31 -1.55
N MET A 449 22.70 -6.71 -2.70
CA MET A 449 21.90 -7.26 -3.81
C MET A 449 21.18 -8.54 -3.43
N GLU A 450 21.85 -9.45 -2.72
CA GLU A 450 21.29 -10.75 -2.34
C GLU A 450 20.09 -10.56 -1.39
N ALA A 451 20.26 -9.76 -0.34
CA ALA A 451 19.18 -9.46 0.59
C ALA A 451 18.01 -8.71 -0.07
N LEU A 452 18.32 -7.77 -0.97
CA LEU A 452 17.29 -7.00 -1.70
C LEU A 452 16.50 -7.89 -2.66
N ALA A 453 17.17 -8.82 -3.37
CA ALA A 453 16.54 -9.79 -4.25
C ALA A 453 15.59 -10.73 -3.47
N TYR A 454 15.99 -11.14 -2.28
CA TYR A 454 15.16 -11.99 -1.42
C TYR A 454 13.97 -11.21 -0.82
N HIS A 455 14.13 -9.93 -0.52
CA HIS A 455 13.06 -9.07 -0.02
C HIS A 455 11.96 -8.84 -1.06
N GLU A 456 12.36 -8.33 -2.24
CA GLU A 456 11.41 -7.93 -3.30
C GLU A 456 10.91 -9.15 -4.10
N GLY A 457 11.76 -10.14 -4.25
CA GLY A 457 11.49 -11.31 -5.07
C GLY A 457 11.09 -12.54 -4.26
N ILE A 458 11.89 -13.60 -4.42
CA ILE A 458 11.71 -14.90 -3.78
C ILE A 458 12.79 -15.04 -2.69
N PRO A 459 12.40 -15.41 -1.48
CA PRO A 459 11.07 -15.82 -1.01
C PRO A 459 10.23 -14.68 -0.40
N GLY A 460 10.53 -13.42 -0.66
CA GLY A 460 9.91 -12.24 -0.05
C GLY A 460 8.55 -11.85 -0.65
N HIS A 461 8.44 -10.59 -1.08
CA HIS A 461 7.17 -10.00 -1.50
C HIS A 461 6.49 -10.76 -2.63
N HIS A 462 7.23 -11.19 -3.67
CA HIS A 462 6.62 -11.96 -4.75
C HIS A 462 5.95 -13.22 -4.22
N MET A 463 6.65 -13.99 -3.41
CA MET A 463 6.11 -15.25 -2.90
C MET A 463 4.88 -15.02 -2.02
N GLN A 464 4.94 -14.09 -1.08
CA GLN A 464 3.84 -13.82 -0.15
C GLN A 464 2.60 -13.28 -0.87
N ILE A 465 2.77 -12.30 -1.77
CA ILE A 465 1.65 -11.62 -2.42
C ILE A 465 1.02 -12.49 -3.51
N ALA A 466 1.84 -13.18 -4.31
CA ALA A 466 1.31 -14.07 -5.35
C ALA A 466 0.56 -15.27 -4.74
N ILE A 467 1.09 -15.89 -3.68
CA ILE A 467 0.36 -16.95 -2.97
C ILE A 467 -0.99 -16.41 -2.45
N ALA A 468 -1.01 -15.24 -1.81
CA ALA A 468 -2.25 -14.66 -1.28
C ALA A 468 -3.30 -14.42 -2.39
N GLN A 469 -2.88 -13.98 -3.58
CA GLN A 469 -3.78 -13.80 -4.73
C GLN A 469 -4.30 -15.14 -5.28
N GLU A 470 -3.51 -16.20 -5.20
CA GLU A 470 -3.83 -17.53 -5.70
C GLU A 470 -4.68 -18.37 -4.72
N LEU A 471 -4.83 -17.93 -3.47
CA LEU A 471 -5.65 -18.63 -2.48
C LEU A 471 -7.09 -18.76 -2.98
N LYS A 472 -7.63 -19.98 -2.89
CA LYS A 472 -9.04 -20.24 -3.12
C LYS A 472 -9.80 -20.12 -1.80
N ASP A 473 -11.09 -19.95 -1.89
CA ASP A 473 -12.02 -20.04 -0.75
C ASP A 473 -11.80 -19.02 0.38
N ILE A 474 -11.10 -17.91 0.08
CA ILE A 474 -11.04 -16.74 0.97
C ILE A 474 -11.66 -15.51 0.30
N PRO A 475 -12.36 -14.65 1.05
CA PRO A 475 -13.02 -13.46 0.53
C PRO A 475 -12.03 -12.47 -0.10
N LYS A 476 -12.49 -11.68 -1.06
CA LYS A 476 -11.65 -10.69 -1.77
C LYS A 476 -11.01 -9.66 -0.83
N PHE A 477 -11.70 -9.24 0.23
CA PHE A 477 -11.10 -8.30 1.18
C PHE A 477 -9.83 -8.84 1.86
N ARG A 478 -9.67 -10.18 1.99
CA ARG A 478 -8.44 -10.83 2.46
C ARG A 478 -7.39 -10.98 1.36
N LYS A 479 -7.81 -11.24 0.11
CA LYS A 479 -6.89 -11.38 -1.04
C LYS A 479 -6.21 -10.08 -1.40
N PHE A 480 -6.93 -8.96 -1.33
CA PHE A 480 -6.48 -7.63 -1.72
C PHE A 480 -6.20 -6.70 -0.53
N GLY A 481 -6.53 -7.13 0.67
CA GLY A 481 -6.18 -6.45 1.91
C GLY A 481 -4.76 -6.77 2.35
N GLY A 482 -4.27 -6.05 3.35
CA GLY A 482 -2.96 -6.30 3.91
C GLY A 482 -2.72 -5.60 5.23
N TYR A 483 -1.77 -6.12 5.98
CA TYR A 483 -1.28 -5.56 7.24
C TYR A 483 0.20 -5.26 7.06
N THR A 484 0.58 -4.00 7.23
CA THR A 484 1.95 -3.53 6.90
C THR A 484 3.01 -4.32 7.66
N ALA A 485 2.80 -4.59 8.96
CA ALA A 485 3.76 -5.35 9.75
C ALA A 485 3.90 -6.82 9.31
N TYR A 486 2.85 -7.43 8.79
CA TYR A 486 2.93 -8.77 8.22
C TYR A 486 3.70 -8.76 6.89
N ILE A 487 3.33 -7.87 5.96
CA ILE A 487 3.90 -7.82 4.60
C ILE A 487 5.39 -7.46 4.66
N GLU A 488 5.72 -6.36 5.34
CA GLU A 488 7.10 -5.88 5.46
C GLU A 488 7.94 -6.74 6.42
N GLY A 489 7.28 -7.26 7.46
CA GLY A 489 7.89 -8.22 8.37
C GLY A 489 8.30 -9.51 7.67
N TRP A 490 7.45 -10.04 6.78
CA TRP A 490 7.78 -11.18 5.93
C TRP A 490 8.94 -10.86 4.98
N GLY A 491 8.91 -9.70 4.29
CA GLY A 491 10.01 -9.27 3.44
C GLY A 491 11.35 -9.25 4.17
N LEU A 492 11.37 -8.66 5.38
CA LEU A 492 12.60 -8.59 6.19
C LEU A 492 13.00 -9.94 6.78
N TYR A 493 12.04 -10.79 7.17
CA TYR A 493 12.28 -12.17 7.57
C TYR A 493 12.91 -12.99 6.42
N SER A 494 12.45 -12.76 5.20
CA SER A 494 12.95 -13.37 3.98
C SER A 494 14.39 -12.96 3.62
N GLU A 495 14.89 -11.85 4.14
CA GLU A 495 16.30 -11.48 4.06
C GLU A 495 17.15 -12.32 5.05
N SER A 496 16.59 -12.80 6.15
CA SER A 496 17.36 -13.40 7.25
C SER A 496 17.47 -14.92 7.18
N PHE A 497 16.37 -15.66 6.99
CA PHE A 497 16.41 -17.12 7.08
C PHE A 497 17.20 -17.80 5.96
N PRO A 498 17.43 -17.24 4.75
CA PRO A 498 18.28 -17.88 3.74
C PRO A 498 19.72 -18.13 4.22
N LYS A 499 20.17 -17.38 5.24
CA LYS A 499 21.45 -17.66 5.89
C LYS A 499 21.49 -19.05 6.53
N GLU A 500 20.40 -19.54 7.10
CA GLU A 500 20.28 -20.89 7.66
C GLU A 500 20.37 -21.96 6.57
N MET A 501 20.04 -21.61 5.32
CA MET A 501 20.21 -22.47 4.14
C MET A 501 21.64 -22.47 3.57
N GLY A 502 22.58 -21.72 4.18
CA GLY A 502 23.96 -21.58 3.70
C GLY A 502 24.14 -20.58 2.56
N LEU A 503 23.13 -19.73 2.30
CA LEU A 503 23.26 -18.56 1.43
C LEU A 503 24.02 -17.44 2.15
N TYR A 504 24.32 -16.33 1.48
CA TYR A 504 25.24 -15.30 2.00
C TYR A 504 26.65 -15.85 2.28
N ALA A 505 27.16 -16.68 1.37
CA ALA A 505 28.48 -17.32 1.52
C ALA A 505 29.63 -16.29 1.53
N ASP A 506 29.49 -15.17 0.79
CA ASP A 506 30.41 -14.04 0.85
C ASP A 506 30.17 -13.25 2.15
N PRO A 507 31.19 -13.06 3.00
CA PRO A 507 31.07 -12.24 4.20
C PRO A 507 30.57 -10.80 3.93
N TYR A 508 30.87 -10.22 2.78
CA TYR A 508 30.38 -8.90 2.42
C TYR A 508 28.89 -8.94 2.08
N SER A 509 28.38 -10.01 1.47
CA SER A 509 26.94 -10.19 1.27
C SER A 509 26.19 -10.36 2.61
N ASP A 510 26.77 -11.14 3.57
CA ASP A 510 26.21 -11.25 4.92
C ASP A 510 26.23 -9.92 5.68
N PHE A 511 27.29 -9.11 5.50
CA PHE A 511 27.27 -7.72 5.99
C PHE A 511 26.15 -6.90 5.34
N GLY A 512 25.90 -7.09 4.05
CA GLY A 512 24.80 -6.42 3.33
C GLY A 512 23.43 -6.75 3.88
N ARG A 513 23.19 -8.03 4.19
CA ARG A 513 21.99 -8.48 4.89
C ARG A 513 21.81 -7.75 6.24
N LEU A 514 22.88 -7.73 7.04
CA LEU A 514 22.86 -7.01 8.31
C LEU A 514 22.70 -5.50 8.14
N ALA A 515 23.28 -4.89 7.10
CA ALA A 515 23.10 -3.45 6.83
C ALA A 515 21.66 -3.10 6.48
N MET A 516 20.96 -3.97 5.74
CA MET A 516 19.55 -3.79 5.45
C MET A 516 18.68 -3.99 6.71
N GLU A 517 18.97 -4.97 7.53
CA GLU A 517 18.31 -5.20 8.81
C GLU A 517 18.55 -4.03 9.79
N LEU A 518 19.79 -3.53 9.90
CA LEU A 518 20.19 -2.39 10.72
C LEU A 518 19.41 -1.12 10.35
N TRP A 519 19.26 -0.87 9.06
CA TRP A 519 18.47 0.25 8.57
C TRP A 519 17.03 0.21 9.08
N ARG A 520 16.43 -1.00 9.16
CA ARG A 520 15.08 -1.20 9.69
C ARG A 520 15.04 -1.16 11.23
N ALA A 521 16.10 -1.58 11.91
CA ALA A 521 16.21 -1.43 13.37
C ALA A 521 16.31 0.06 13.77
N CYS A 522 17.12 0.85 13.06
CA CYS A 522 17.20 2.30 13.26
C CYS A 522 15.86 3.01 13.06
N ARG A 523 14.96 2.48 12.18
CA ARG A 523 13.61 3.04 12.00
C ARG A 523 12.79 3.01 13.29
N LEU A 524 12.91 1.95 14.10
CA LEU A 524 12.21 1.85 15.38
C LEU A 524 12.61 2.99 16.31
N VAL A 525 13.92 3.28 16.39
CA VAL A 525 14.48 4.32 17.25
C VAL A 525 14.11 5.71 16.77
N VAL A 526 14.28 5.97 15.47
CA VAL A 526 14.11 7.32 14.92
C VAL A 526 12.63 7.72 14.80
N ASP A 527 11.74 6.80 14.37
CA ASP A 527 10.30 7.09 14.29
C ASP A 527 9.73 7.44 15.67
N THR A 528 9.99 6.59 16.66
CA THR A 528 9.56 6.83 18.05
C THR A 528 10.30 8.02 18.69
N GLY A 529 11.57 8.22 18.34
CA GLY A 529 12.36 9.39 18.75
C GLY A 529 11.70 10.70 18.32
N ILE A 530 11.31 10.81 17.05
CA ILE A 530 10.67 11.99 16.48
C ILE A 530 9.26 12.18 17.08
N HIS A 531 8.44 11.13 17.08
CA HIS A 531 7.01 11.27 17.36
C HIS A 531 6.63 11.17 18.84
N ALA A 532 7.42 10.48 19.67
CA ALA A 532 7.16 10.31 21.08
C ALA A 532 8.20 11.00 21.99
N LYS A 533 9.46 11.11 21.55
CA LYS A 533 10.56 11.68 22.37
C LYS A 533 11.01 13.07 21.91
N GLN A 534 10.25 13.71 21.02
CA GLN A 534 10.46 15.08 20.55
C GLN A 534 11.83 15.33 19.86
N TRP A 535 12.40 14.30 19.24
CA TRP A 535 13.60 14.48 18.45
C TRP A 535 13.34 15.41 17.27
N THR A 536 14.35 16.22 16.95
CA THR A 536 14.35 17.01 15.73
C THR A 536 14.70 16.14 14.51
N ARG A 537 14.39 16.64 13.32
CA ARG A 537 14.81 16.07 12.06
C ARG A 537 16.32 15.81 12.02
N GLU A 538 17.11 16.76 12.50
CA GLU A 538 18.57 16.70 12.53
C GLU A 538 19.09 15.62 13.48
N GLN A 539 18.46 15.43 14.64
CA GLN A 539 18.80 14.34 15.56
C GLN A 539 18.52 12.97 14.93
N GLY A 540 17.39 12.83 14.23
CA GLY A 540 17.08 11.60 13.49
C GLY A 540 18.09 11.32 12.38
N ILE A 541 18.51 12.35 11.63
CA ILE A 541 19.53 12.22 10.58
C ILE A 541 20.87 11.81 11.18
N ALA A 542 21.30 12.46 12.27
CA ALA A 542 22.54 12.14 12.96
C ALA A 542 22.55 10.67 13.42
N TYR A 543 21.44 10.20 14.01
CA TYR A 543 21.33 8.81 14.45
C TYR A 543 21.57 7.81 13.33
N TYR A 544 21.00 8.04 12.13
CA TYR A 544 21.24 7.18 10.98
C TYR A 544 22.69 7.23 10.48
N VAL A 545 23.25 8.42 10.40
CA VAL A 545 24.64 8.63 9.93
C VAL A 545 25.64 7.94 10.84
N ASP A 546 25.42 8.03 12.16
CA ASP A 546 26.32 7.48 13.16
C ASP A 546 26.22 5.96 13.29
N ASN A 547 25.06 5.38 12.93
CA ASN A 547 24.78 3.97 13.20
C ASN A 547 24.70 3.09 11.96
N THR A 548 24.77 3.63 10.72
CA THR A 548 24.60 2.84 9.49
C THR A 548 25.63 3.18 8.41
N PRO A 549 25.90 2.26 7.47
CA PRO A 549 26.78 2.53 6.34
C PRO A 549 26.15 3.40 5.23
N ASN A 550 24.88 3.82 5.40
CA ASN A 550 24.14 4.54 4.37
C ASN A 550 24.64 5.98 4.19
N ALA A 551 24.44 6.53 2.99
CA ALA A 551 24.78 7.92 2.70
C ALA A 551 23.88 8.89 3.51
N LYS A 552 24.42 10.07 3.85
CA LYS A 552 23.65 11.12 4.56
C LYS A 552 22.39 11.54 3.79
N SER A 553 22.44 11.54 2.46
CA SER A 553 21.27 11.85 1.62
C SER A 553 20.11 10.85 1.81
N ASP A 554 20.44 9.57 2.03
CA ASP A 554 19.43 8.54 2.31
C ASP A 554 18.84 8.73 3.72
N ALA A 555 19.69 9.07 4.71
CA ALA A 555 19.25 9.39 6.06
C ALA A 555 18.27 10.58 6.07
N VAL A 556 18.56 11.65 5.31
CA VAL A 556 17.65 12.80 5.15
C VAL A 556 16.31 12.37 4.61
N LYS A 557 16.28 11.67 3.47
CA LYS A 557 15.03 11.19 2.84
C LYS A 557 14.24 10.28 3.78
N MET A 558 14.92 9.43 4.55
CA MET A 558 14.27 8.49 5.46
C MET A 558 13.64 9.22 6.64
N VAL A 559 14.35 10.15 7.27
CA VAL A 559 13.82 10.94 8.39
C VAL A 559 12.64 11.80 7.94
N GLU A 560 12.74 12.45 6.80
CA GLU A 560 11.64 13.23 6.21
C GLU A 560 10.40 12.36 5.91
N ARG A 561 10.62 11.08 5.52
CA ARG A 561 9.53 10.10 5.39
C ARG A 561 8.88 9.79 6.73
N HIS A 562 9.66 9.56 7.79
CA HIS A 562 9.10 9.30 9.14
C HIS A 562 8.20 10.45 9.58
N ILE A 563 8.65 11.68 9.43
CA ILE A 563 7.92 12.88 9.85
C ILE A 563 6.53 12.96 9.21
N VAL A 564 6.38 12.59 7.94
CA VAL A 564 5.10 12.68 7.23
C VAL A 564 4.29 11.38 7.20
N MET A 565 4.88 10.28 7.68
CA MET A 565 4.26 8.96 7.76
C MET A 565 4.52 8.33 9.13
N PRO A 566 3.98 8.91 10.20
CA PRO A 566 4.24 8.45 11.57
C PRO A 566 3.85 6.98 11.73
N SER A 567 4.64 6.25 12.49
CA SER A 567 4.56 4.80 12.76
C SER A 567 4.89 3.85 11.61
N GLN A 568 4.69 4.25 10.34
CA GLN A 568 4.83 3.33 9.20
C GLN A 568 6.17 2.58 9.17
N ALA A 569 7.23 3.25 9.56
CA ALA A 569 8.58 2.71 9.54
C ALA A 569 8.81 1.59 10.58
N THR A 570 7.99 1.50 11.62
CA THR A 570 8.14 0.50 12.68
C THR A 570 7.66 -0.89 12.26
N ALA A 571 6.80 -0.98 11.26
CA ALA A 571 6.19 -2.21 10.78
C ALA A 571 7.22 -3.31 10.43
N TYR A 572 8.27 -2.96 9.72
CA TYR A 572 9.28 -3.87 9.17
C TYR A 572 9.92 -4.74 10.23
N LYS A 573 10.56 -4.08 11.19
CA LYS A 573 11.36 -4.78 12.20
C LYS A 573 10.50 -5.43 13.27
N VAL A 574 9.38 -4.79 13.67
CA VAL A 574 8.41 -5.40 14.58
C VAL A 574 7.83 -6.68 13.96
N GLY A 575 7.45 -6.64 12.69
CA GLY A 575 6.93 -7.81 11.98
C GLY A 575 7.94 -8.96 11.89
N MET A 576 9.20 -8.66 11.50
CA MET A 576 10.28 -9.65 11.46
C MET A 576 10.50 -10.30 12.82
N ILE A 577 10.60 -9.50 13.88
CA ILE A 577 10.85 -10.00 15.25
C ILE A 577 9.71 -10.93 15.66
N LYS A 578 8.45 -10.55 15.42
CA LYS A 578 7.31 -11.40 15.74
C LYS A 578 7.35 -12.74 14.98
N LEU A 579 7.69 -12.73 13.70
CA LEU A 579 7.84 -13.96 12.91
C LEU A 579 8.96 -14.87 13.47
N LEU A 580 10.11 -14.30 13.86
CA LEU A 580 11.19 -15.05 14.51
C LEU A 580 10.78 -15.59 15.87
N GLU A 581 10.07 -14.80 16.71
CA GLU A 581 9.53 -15.27 17.99
C GLU A 581 8.58 -16.44 17.81
N LEU A 582 7.67 -16.37 16.83
CA LEU A 582 6.72 -17.44 16.55
C LEU A 582 7.39 -18.70 16.00
N LYS A 583 8.42 -18.55 15.14
CA LYS A 583 9.25 -19.66 14.68
C LYS A 583 9.93 -20.35 15.87
N HIS A 584 10.65 -19.61 16.69
CA HIS A 584 11.35 -20.17 17.86
C HIS A 584 10.38 -20.79 18.88
N LYS A 585 9.19 -20.20 19.09
CA LYS A 585 8.13 -20.76 19.94
C LYS A 585 7.71 -22.13 19.41
N ALA A 586 7.47 -22.25 18.10
CA ALA A 586 7.08 -23.50 17.45
C ALA A 586 8.20 -24.55 17.52
N GLU A 587 9.44 -24.17 17.19
CA GLU A 587 10.62 -25.04 17.31
C GLU A 587 10.75 -25.62 18.73
N LYS A 588 10.65 -24.76 19.74
CA LYS A 588 10.78 -25.16 21.14
C LYS A 588 9.65 -26.09 21.61
N GLN A 589 8.40 -25.83 21.18
CA GLN A 589 7.23 -26.59 21.66
C GLN A 589 6.97 -27.88 20.88
N LEU A 590 7.35 -27.95 19.62
CA LEU A 590 7.18 -29.14 18.78
C LEU A 590 8.40 -30.05 18.77
N GLY A 591 9.60 -29.54 19.08
CA GLY A 591 10.83 -30.31 19.04
C GLY A 591 11.01 -31.06 17.72
N ASN A 592 11.13 -32.39 17.75
CA ASN A 592 11.33 -33.21 16.56
C ASN A 592 10.13 -33.26 15.59
N LYS A 593 8.95 -32.76 16.00
CA LYS A 593 7.78 -32.64 15.14
C LYS A 593 7.76 -31.32 14.35
N PHE A 594 8.68 -30.38 14.63
CA PHE A 594 8.77 -29.12 13.90
C PHE A 594 9.28 -29.33 12.48
N ASP A 595 8.53 -28.82 11.49
CA ASP A 595 8.97 -28.72 10.10
C ASP A 595 8.82 -27.24 9.67
N ILE A 596 9.93 -26.62 9.28
CA ILE A 596 9.94 -25.22 8.82
C ILE A 596 8.98 -24.99 7.64
N ARG A 597 8.78 -26.01 6.80
CA ARG A 597 7.87 -25.94 5.65
C ARG A 597 6.42 -25.84 6.08
N ASP A 598 6.04 -26.47 7.20
CA ASP A 598 4.70 -26.35 7.78
C ASP A 598 4.49 -24.98 8.43
N PHE A 599 5.50 -24.47 9.14
CA PHE A 599 5.46 -23.12 9.67
C PHE A 599 5.28 -22.08 8.55
N HIS A 600 6.07 -22.13 7.50
CA HIS A 600 5.94 -21.21 6.37
C HIS A 600 4.61 -21.37 5.63
N THR A 601 4.10 -22.60 5.51
CA THR A 601 2.77 -22.85 4.94
C THR A 601 1.68 -22.19 5.78
N LEU A 602 1.73 -22.36 7.11
CA LEU A 602 0.78 -21.71 8.02
C LEU A 602 0.79 -20.19 7.89
N VAL A 603 1.99 -19.60 7.84
CA VAL A 603 2.13 -18.15 7.70
C VAL A 603 1.52 -17.67 6.38
N LEU A 604 1.84 -18.30 5.25
CA LEU A 604 1.49 -17.80 3.91
C LEU A 604 0.09 -18.19 3.43
N ALA A 605 -0.41 -19.40 3.79
CA ALA A 605 -1.66 -19.93 3.24
C ALA A 605 -2.93 -19.33 3.84
N ASN A 606 -2.80 -18.45 4.83
CA ASN A 606 -3.90 -17.69 5.40
C ASN A 606 -4.06 -16.27 4.79
N GLY A 607 -3.18 -15.89 3.85
CA GLY A 607 -3.05 -14.49 3.42
C GLY A 607 -2.46 -13.61 4.53
N ALA A 608 -2.46 -12.29 4.32
CA ALA A 608 -1.95 -11.37 5.34
C ALA A 608 -2.85 -11.36 6.59
N LEU A 609 -2.22 -11.43 7.77
CA LEU A 609 -2.90 -11.42 9.08
C LEU A 609 -2.31 -10.31 9.98
N PRO A 610 -3.09 -9.74 10.90
CA PRO A 610 -2.53 -9.02 12.05
C PRO A 610 -1.60 -9.95 12.84
N LEU A 611 -0.53 -9.41 13.41
CA LEU A 611 0.48 -10.24 14.09
C LEU A 611 -0.05 -10.96 15.33
N ASP A 612 -1.02 -10.38 16.04
CA ASP A 612 -1.73 -11.03 17.14
C ASP A 612 -2.58 -12.20 16.67
N VAL A 613 -3.29 -12.04 15.55
CA VAL A 613 -4.07 -13.13 14.93
C VAL A 613 -3.16 -14.22 14.38
N LEU A 614 -2.02 -13.85 13.79
CA LEU A 614 -1.02 -14.81 13.33
C LEU A 614 -0.49 -15.64 14.50
N GLU A 615 -0.23 -15.03 15.65
CA GLU A 615 0.20 -15.75 16.87
C GLU A 615 -0.87 -16.77 17.30
N GLU A 616 -2.15 -16.39 17.33
CA GLU A 616 -3.24 -17.33 17.63
C GLU A 616 -3.26 -18.53 16.66
N GLN A 617 -3.04 -18.31 15.36
CA GLN A 617 -3.00 -19.38 14.37
C GLN A 617 -1.80 -20.32 14.61
N VAL A 618 -0.64 -19.79 14.98
CA VAL A 618 0.54 -20.57 15.34
C VAL A 618 0.28 -21.39 16.60
N ASP A 619 -0.36 -20.82 17.63
CA ASP A 619 -0.69 -21.54 18.87
C ASP A 619 -1.68 -22.69 18.63
N GLN A 620 -2.69 -22.46 17.80
CA GLN A 620 -3.63 -23.50 17.40
C GLN A 620 -2.96 -24.63 16.62
N TRP A 621 -2.06 -24.30 15.69
CA TRP A 621 -1.29 -25.27 14.94
C TRP A 621 -0.38 -26.11 15.85
N ILE A 622 0.38 -25.48 16.76
CA ILE A 622 1.22 -26.18 17.72
C ILE A 622 0.37 -27.17 18.57
N ALA A 623 -0.77 -26.70 19.07
CA ALA A 623 -1.69 -27.54 19.84
C ALA A 623 -2.23 -28.73 19.02
N SER A 624 -2.49 -28.55 17.73
CA SER A 624 -2.97 -29.62 16.85
C SER A 624 -1.91 -30.68 16.60
N VAL A 625 -0.65 -30.27 16.30
CA VAL A 625 0.49 -31.19 16.06
C VAL A 625 0.85 -31.97 17.33
N ASN A 626 0.71 -31.37 18.50
CA ASN A 626 0.99 -32.07 19.77
C ASN A 626 -0.08 -33.12 20.14
N LYS A 627 -1.30 -33.02 19.59
CA LYS A 627 -2.35 -34.01 19.80
C LYS A 627 -2.22 -35.27 18.91
N THR A 628 -1.51 -35.13 17.79
CA THR A 628 -1.16 -36.22 16.87
C THR A 628 0.19 -36.83 17.24
#